data_e83864c659f52b21ccd7ae2f019e8ec3
#
_entry.id   e83864c659f52b21ccd7ae2f019e8ec3
#
_cell.length_a   1.000
_cell.length_b   1.000
_cell.length_c   1.000
_cell.angle_alpha   90.00
_cell.angle_beta   90.00
_cell.angle_gamma   90.00
#
_symmetry.space_group_name_H-M   'P 1'
#
loop_
_entity.id
_entity.type
_entity.pdbx_description
1 polymer ?
#
loop_
_entity_poly.entity_id
_entity_poly.type
_entity_poly.pdbx_seq_one_letter_code
_entity_poly.pdbx_strand_id
1 'polypeptide(L)'
;MLWIHQNFSNTSFDIFMPFITNKNNWTLPIFSLILILGFLSGKRGKIALVLLIVSLSLTDLICAQILKPYFERLRPSHINLEQINLLVSKGGKWSMPSNHAANMFSFAIILSNFYSRYKTFLIFLAIIISFSRVYVGVHFPGDVIVGGII
;
A
#
# COMPACT_ATOMS: atom_id res chain seq x y z
N MET A 1 -11.20 -3.10 13.14
CA MET A 1 -10.43 -4.25 12.65
C MET A 1 -11.12 -5.57 12.96
N LEU A 2 -11.36 -5.92 14.22
CA LEU A 2 -12.05 -7.17 14.59
C LEU A 2 -13.39 -7.35 13.85
N TRP A 3 -14.20 -6.30 13.78
CA TRP A 3 -15.46 -6.32 13.04
C TRP A 3 -15.28 -6.71 11.56
N ILE A 4 -14.21 -6.25 10.91
CA ILE A 4 -13.88 -6.63 9.51
C ILE A 4 -13.59 -8.13 9.43
N HIS A 5 -12.77 -8.66 10.33
CA HIS A 5 -12.45 -10.10 10.34
C HIS A 5 -13.67 -10.97 10.63
N GLN A 6 -14.59 -10.51 11.51
CA GLN A 6 -15.79 -11.27 11.86
C GLN A 6 -16.86 -11.26 10.75
N ASN A 7 -16.99 -10.16 10.00
CA ASN A 7 -18.12 -9.97 9.07
C ASN A 7 -17.74 -10.07 7.59
N PHE A 8 -16.46 -9.85 7.22
CA PHE A 8 -15.98 -9.89 5.83
C PHE A 8 -15.09 -11.08 5.52
N SER A 9 -14.72 -11.91 6.53
CA SER A 9 -13.92 -13.10 6.29
C SER A 9 -14.71 -14.12 5.47
N ASN A 10 -14.17 -14.45 4.31
CA ASN A 10 -14.68 -15.50 3.44
C ASN A 10 -13.56 -16.05 2.55
N THR A 11 -13.73 -17.26 2.06
CA THR A 11 -12.71 -17.99 1.28
C THR A 11 -12.18 -17.17 0.09
N SER A 12 -13.04 -16.42 -0.62
CA SER A 12 -12.62 -15.63 -1.78
C SER A 12 -11.72 -14.46 -1.39
N PHE A 13 -12.05 -13.75 -0.32
CA PHE A 13 -11.22 -12.65 0.19
C PHE A 13 -9.94 -13.16 0.87
N ASP A 14 -9.98 -14.31 1.51
CA ASP A 14 -8.80 -14.93 2.14
C ASP A 14 -7.73 -15.33 1.11
N ILE A 15 -8.12 -15.56 -0.14
CA ILE A 15 -7.21 -15.78 -1.27
C ILE A 15 -6.83 -14.45 -1.94
N PHE A 16 -7.81 -13.60 -2.23
CA PHE A 16 -7.61 -12.38 -3.02
C PHE A 16 -6.79 -11.30 -2.27
N MET A 17 -7.05 -11.09 -0.98
CA MET A 17 -6.39 -10.02 -0.23
C MET A 17 -4.89 -10.27 0.02
N PRO A 18 -4.45 -11.51 0.37
CA PRO A 18 -3.02 -11.83 0.37
C PRO A 18 -2.38 -11.72 -1.01
N PHE A 19 -3.08 -12.13 -2.07
CA PHE A 19 -2.57 -12.04 -3.44
C PHE A 19 -2.29 -10.59 -3.85
N ILE A 20 -3.26 -9.69 -3.66
CA ILE A 20 -3.14 -8.28 -4.10
C ILE A 20 -2.12 -7.49 -3.27
N THR A 21 -1.90 -7.86 -2.02
CA THR A 21 -0.93 -7.20 -1.14
C THR A 21 0.49 -7.73 -1.26
N ASN A 22 0.69 -8.87 -1.92
CA ASN A 22 2.01 -9.48 -2.08
C ASN A 22 2.83 -8.72 -3.13
N LYS A 23 3.92 -8.09 -2.69
CA LYS A 23 4.82 -7.32 -3.56
C LYS A 23 5.36 -8.10 -4.75
N ASN A 24 5.55 -9.41 -4.61
CA ASN A 24 6.12 -10.25 -5.69
C ASN A 24 5.19 -10.30 -6.90
N ASN A 25 3.87 -10.24 -6.70
CA ASN A 25 2.88 -10.25 -7.78
C ASN A 25 2.89 -8.94 -8.59
N TRP A 26 3.46 -7.87 -8.03
CA TRP A 26 3.56 -6.56 -8.67
C TRP A 26 4.89 -6.33 -9.39
N THR A 27 5.85 -7.25 -9.29
CA THR A 27 7.17 -7.10 -9.92
C THR A 27 7.05 -6.91 -11.43
N LEU A 28 6.32 -7.78 -12.12
CA LEU A 28 6.15 -7.69 -13.57
C LEU A 28 5.32 -6.46 -13.99
N PRO A 29 4.16 -6.15 -13.39
CA PRO A 29 3.42 -4.91 -13.67
C PRO A 29 4.27 -3.64 -13.44
N ILE A 30 5.03 -3.56 -12.36
CA ILE A 30 5.89 -2.40 -12.06
C ILE A 30 7.01 -2.28 -13.09
N PHE A 31 7.69 -3.38 -13.42
CA PHE A 31 8.73 -3.39 -14.44
C PHE A 31 8.19 -2.95 -15.81
N SER A 32 7.03 -3.47 -16.22
CA SER A 32 6.37 -3.05 -17.45
C SER A 32 6.03 -1.56 -17.45
N LEU A 33 5.52 -1.04 -16.33
CA LEU A 33 5.22 0.39 -16.17
C LEU A 33 6.48 1.25 -16.30
N ILE A 34 7.59 0.84 -15.70
CA ILE A 34 8.89 1.54 -15.80
C ILE A 34 9.33 1.62 -17.27
N LEU A 35 9.25 0.52 -18.01
CA LEU A 35 9.58 0.50 -19.43
C LEU A 35 8.67 1.40 -20.26
N ILE A 36 7.37 1.35 -20.03
CA ILE A 36 6.39 2.19 -20.73
C ILE A 36 6.66 3.68 -20.46
N LEU A 37 6.81 4.07 -19.20
CA LEU A 37 7.05 5.47 -18.84
C LEU A 37 8.42 5.96 -19.31
N GLY A 38 9.46 5.13 -19.18
CA GLY A 38 10.84 5.49 -19.52
C GLY A 38 11.11 5.57 -21.02
N PHE A 39 10.52 4.69 -21.83
CA PHE A 39 10.86 4.54 -23.23
C PHE A 39 9.72 4.87 -24.20
N LEU A 40 8.46 4.57 -23.86
CA LEU A 40 7.34 4.68 -24.79
C LEU A 40 6.50 5.97 -24.61
N SER A 41 6.51 6.58 -23.43
CA SER A 41 5.62 7.73 -23.10
C SER A 41 6.27 9.11 -23.30
N GLY A 42 7.41 9.19 -23.97
CA GLY A 42 8.10 10.45 -24.28
C GLY A 42 8.52 11.25 -23.03
N LYS A 43 8.66 12.57 -23.16
CA LYS A 43 9.10 13.45 -22.06
C LYS A 43 8.15 13.39 -20.84
N ARG A 44 6.84 13.34 -21.09
CA ARG A 44 5.82 13.29 -20.05
C ARG A 44 5.95 12.05 -19.17
N GLY A 45 6.16 10.88 -19.78
CA GLY A 45 6.37 9.63 -19.05
C GLY A 45 7.65 9.63 -18.24
N LYS A 46 8.75 10.13 -18.80
CA LYS A 46 10.03 10.24 -18.10
C LYS A 46 9.95 11.12 -16.85
N ILE A 47 9.26 12.27 -16.94
CA ILE A 47 9.03 13.15 -15.79
C ILE A 47 8.17 12.44 -14.73
N ALA A 48 7.09 11.77 -15.15
CA ALA A 48 6.25 11.00 -14.24
C ALA A 48 7.04 9.90 -13.53
N LEU A 49 7.90 9.18 -14.25
CA LEU A 49 8.75 8.12 -13.68
C LEU A 49 9.73 8.68 -12.64
N VAL A 50 10.42 9.78 -12.94
CA VAL A 50 11.34 10.42 -11.99
C VAL A 50 10.59 10.86 -10.73
N LEU A 51 9.45 11.51 -10.87
CA LEU A 51 8.64 11.95 -9.75
C LEU A 51 8.12 10.77 -8.92
N LEU A 52 7.73 9.66 -9.56
CA LEU A 52 7.35 8.44 -8.85
C LEU A 52 8.51 7.89 -8.02
N ILE A 53 9.69 7.74 -8.62
CA ILE A 53 10.86 7.22 -7.91
C ILE A 53 11.20 8.12 -6.70
N VAL A 54 11.26 9.42 -6.89
CA VAL A 54 11.57 10.38 -5.82
C VAL A 54 10.50 10.32 -4.72
N SER A 55 9.22 10.41 -5.10
CA SER A 55 8.12 10.42 -4.13
C SER A 55 8.03 9.13 -3.34
N LEU A 56 8.09 7.96 -3.99
CA LEU A 56 8.02 6.68 -3.30
C LEU A 56 9.21 6.47 -2.36
N SER A 57 10.42 6.90 -2.79
CA SER A 57 11.61 6.84 -1.93
C SER A 57 11.48 7.73 -0.70
N LEU A 58 11.00 8.97 -0.88
CA LEU A 58 10.76 9.91 0.23
C LEU A 58 9.67 9.41 1.17
N THR A 59 8.56 8.94 0.62
CA THR A 59 7.44 8.39 1.39
C THR A 59 7.89 7.20 2.24
N ASP A 60 8.64 6.29 1.65
CA ASP A 60 9.13 5.11 2.37
C ASP A 60 10.15 5.49 3.45
N LEU A 61 11.06 6.42 3.17
CA LEU A 61 12.02 6.95 4.13
C LEU A 61 11.33 7.65 5.30
N ILE A 62 10.40 8.57 5.03
CA ILE A 62 9.66 9.31 6.06
C ILE A 62 8.84 8.33 6.91
N CYS A 63 8.09 7.44 6.28
CA CYS A 63 7.28 6.47 7.01
C CYS A 63 8.14 5.53 7.86
N ALA A 64 9.21 4.95 7.30
CA ALA A 64 9.97 3.91 7.96
C ALA A 64 10.98 4.45 8.99
N GLN A 65 11.65 5.57 8.70
CA GLN A 65 12.75 6.07 9.53
C GLN A 65 12.33 7.16 10.52
N ILE A 66 11.25 7.88 10.23
CA ILE A 66 10.81 9.01 11.07
C ILE A 66 9.52 8.65 11.80
N LEU A 67 8.45 8.36 11.05
CA LEU A 67 7.12 8.27 11.65
C LEU A 67 6.90 6.97 12.44
N LYS A 68 7.39 5.83 11.96
CA LYS A 68 7.25 4.57 12.71
C LYS A 68 7.98 4.58 14.05
N PRO A 69 9.24 5.05 14.14
CA PRO A 69 9.89 5.22 15.43
C PRO A 69 9.22 6.25 16.34
N TYR A 70 8.60 7.30 15.75
CA TYR A 70 7.90 8.33 16.52
C TYR A 70 6.60 7.82 17.16
N PHE A 71 5.78 7.06 16.38
CA PHE A 71 4.50 6.55 16.89
C PHE A 71 4.65 5.28 17.73
N GLU A 72 5.67 4.48 17.51
CA GLU A 72 5.96 3.21 18.19
C GLU A 72 4.74 2.28 18.36
N ARG A 73 3.74 2.39 17.47
CA ARG A 73 2.53 1.59 17.54
C ARG A 73 2.81 0.16 17.09
N LEU A 74 2.58 -0.82 17.95
CA LEU A 74 2.70 -2.24 17.60
C LEU A 74 1.67 -2.64 16.54
N ARG A 75 2.06 -3.56 15.66
CA ARG A 75 1.13 -4.16 14.69
C ARG A 75 0.13 -5.09 15.38
N PRO A 76 -1.08 -5.24 14.80
CA PRO A 76 -2.03 -6.25 15.26
C PRO A 76 -1.40 -7.65 15.35
N SER A 77 -0.55 -8.00 14.36
CA SER A 77 0.18 -9.27 14.29
C SER A 77 1.22 -9.49 15.41
N HIS A 78 1.58 -8.47 16.18
CA HIS A 78 2.48 -8.52 17.34
C HIS A 78 1.75 -8.41 18.69
N ILE A 79 0.45 -8.13 18.65
CA ILE A 79 -0.42 -8.12 19.81
C ILE A 79 -1.27 -9.38 19.71
N ASN A 80 -1.21 -10.26 20.71
CA ASN A 80 -2.00 -11.50 20.73
C ASN A 80 -3.50 -11.19 20.80
N LEU A 81 -4.08 -10.84 19.68
CA LEU A 81 -5.50 -10.71 19.48
C LEU A 81 -6.00 -12.05 18.92
N GLU A 82 -6.54 -12.91 19.75
CA GLU A 82 -6.99 -14.28 19.44
C GLU A 82 -8.01 -14.36 18.27
N GLN A 83 -8.57 -13.22 17.87
CA GLN A 83 -9.62 -13.13 16.84
C GLN A 83 -9.13 -12.61 15.49
N ILE A 84 -7.82 -12.45 15.29
CA ILE A 84 -7.27 -11.96 14.01
C ILE A 84 -6.67 -13.12 13.23
N ASN A 85 -7.26 -13.43 12.09
CA ASN A 85 -6.66 -14.31 11.10
C ASN A 85 -5.50 -13.59 10.40
N LEU A 86 -4.27 -13.95 10.76
CA LEU A 86 -3.09 -13.45 10.07
C LEU A 86 -2.86 -14.25 8.79
N LEU A 87 -3.18 -13.66 7.65
CA LEU A 87 -3.10 -14.31 6.34
C LEU A 87 -1.75 -14.15 5.62
N VAL A 88 -0.83 -13.37 6.22
CA VAL A 88 0.52 -13.11 5.68
C VAL A 88 1.54 -13.09 6.82
N SER A 89 2.83 -13.01 6.51
CA SER A 89 3.89 -12.90 7.53
C SER A 89 3.68 -11.68 8.44
N LYS A 90 4.06 -11.79 9.72
CA LYS A 90 3.87 -10.73 10.75
C LYS A 90 4.42 -9.36 10.34
N GLY A 91 5.44 -9.32 9.50
CA GLY A 91 6.11 -8.08 9.10
C GLY A 91 6.95 -7.47 10.24
N GLY A 92 7.38 -6.22 10.06
CA GLY A 92 8.15 -5.49 11.07
C GLY A 92 7.31 -5.09 12.29
N LYS A 93 7.97 -4.66 13.37
CA LYS A 93 7.35 -4.37 14.68
C LYS A 93 6.30 -3.23 14.61
N TRP A 94 6.64 -2.12 13.95
CA TRP A 94 5.85 -0.89 13.98
C TRP A 94 4.77 -0.84 12.89
N SER A 95 3.59 -0.38 13.28
CA SER A 95 2.38 -0.39 12.48
C SER A 95 2.13 0.95 11.77
N MET A 96 2.24 2.07 12.47
CA MET A 96 1.79 3.38 12.02
C MET A 96 2.96 4.25 11.54
N PRO A 97 2.84 4.87 10.37
CA PRO A 97 1.81 4.69 9.34
C PRO A 97 2.03 3.44 8.47
N SER A 98 1.05 3.11 7.62
CA SER A 98 1.16 2.03 6.64
C SER A 98 1.93 2.49 5.40
N ASN A 99 3.17 1.99 5.19
CA ASN A 99 3.95 2.27 3.99
C ASN A 99 3.22 1.85 2.70
N HIS A 100 2.49 0.74 2.72
CA HIS A 100 1.72 0.31 1.54
C HIS A 100 0.67 1.34 1.15
N ALA A 101 -0.09 1.87 2.12
CA ALA A 101 -1.08 2.90 1.87
C ALA A 101 -0.40 4.18 1.35
N ALA A 102 0.63 4.67 2.03
CA ALA A 102 1.35 5.87 1.64
C ALA A 102 1.91 5.77 0.22
N ASN A 103 2.60 4.67 -0.10
CA ASN A 103 3.15 4.45 -1.44
C ASN A 103 2.07 4.33 -2.52
N MET A 104 0.96 3.64 -2.23
CA MET A 104 -0.11 3.47 -3.22
C MET A 104 -0.88 4.76 -3.50
N PHE A 105 -1.13 5.59 -2.49
CA PHE A 105 -1.76 6.89 -2.71
C PHE A 105 -0.81 7.88 -3.39
N SER A 106 0.47 7.95 -3.01
CA SER A 106 1.50 8.71 -3.73
C SER A 106 1.57 8.32 -5.21
N PHE A 107 1.64 7.03 -5.49
CA PHE A 107 1.62 6.47 -6.84
C PHE A 107 0.37 6.90 -7.62
N ALA A 108 -0.81 6.72 -7.02
CA ALA A 108 -2.07 7.04 -7.64
C ALA A 108 -2.21 8.54 -7.95
N ILE A 109 -1.83 9.41 -7.01
CA ILE A 109 -1.90 10.87 -7.18
C ILE A 109 -0.94 11.32 -8.28
N ILE A 110 0.33 10.90 -8.24
CA ILE A 110 1.30 11.32 -9.25
C ILE A 110 0.86 10.88 -10.64
N LEU A 111 0.55 9.59 -10.83
CA LEU A 111 0.13 9.10 -12.15
C LEU A 111 -1.17 9.75 -12.62
N SER A 112 -2.12 10.01 -11.74
CA SER A 112 -3.38 10.65 -12.13
C SER A 112 -3.20 12.09 -12.61
N ASN A 113 -2.18 12.81 -12.14
CA ASN A 113 -1.85 14.14 -12.63
C ASN A 113 -1.28 14.11 -14.07
N PHE A 114 -0.52 13.07 -14.40
CA PHE A 114 -0.02 12.88 -15.75
C PHE A 114 -1.01 12.19 -16.68
N TYR A 115 -1.82 11.28 -16.16
CA TYR A 115 -2.72 10.41 -16.92
C TYR A 115 -4.12 10.41 -16.30
N SER A 116 -4.81 11.53 -16.34
CA SER A 116 -6.11 11.78 -15.67
C SER A 116 -7.20 10.76 -16.05
N ARG A 117 -7.14 10.18 -17.25
CA ARG A 117 -8.05 9.12 -17.71
C ARG A 117 -8.07 7.91 -16.76
N TYR A 118 -6.95 7.61 -16.11
CA TYR A 118 -6.81 6.47 -15.22
C TYR A 118 -7.02 6.81 -13.75
N LYS A 119 -7.36 8.06 -13.40
CA LYS A 119 -7.48 8.55 -12.02
C LYS A 119 -8.35 7.66 -11.14
N THR A 120 -9.58 7.39 -11.58
CA THR A 120 -10.55 6.59 -10.81
C THR A 120 -10.01 5.18 -10.54
N PHE A 121 -9.45 4.54 -11.57
CA PHE A 121 -8.83 3.22 -11.44
C PHE A 121 -7.66 3.22 -10.46
N LEU A 122 -6.76 4.20 -10.55
CA LEU A 122 -5.58 4.31 -9.70
C LEU A 122 -5.95 4.53 -8.23
N ILE A 123 -6.92 5.42 -7.96
CA ILE A 123 -7.42 5.66 -6.60
C ILE A 123 -8.12 4.40 -6.05
N PHE A 124 -8.94 3.74 -6.86
CA PHE A 124 -9.60 2.50 -6.45
C PHE A 124 -8.58 1.39 -6.12
N LEU A 125 -7.53 1.26 -6.94
CA LEU A 125 -6.43 0.33 -6.68
C LEU A 125 -5.71 0.65 -5.37
N ALA A 126 -5.42 1.93 -5.11
CA ALA A 126 -4.80 2.37 -3.87
C ALA A 126 -5.67 2.04 -2.64
N ILE A 127 -6.99 2.25 -2.74
CA ILE A 127 -7.94 1.91 -1.68
C ILE A 127 -7.95 0.39 -1.42
N ILE A 128 -8.05 -0.45 -2.47
CA ILE A 128 -8.10 -1.91 -2.30
C ILE A 128 -6.81 -2.45 -1.68
N ILE A 129 -5.64 -2.01 -2.18
CA ILE A 129 -4.35 -2.46 -1.63
C ILE A 129 -4.20 -1.97 -0.18
N SER A 130 -4.63 -0.76 0.12
CA SER A 130 -4.62 -0.22 1.47
C SER A 130 -5.55 -0.99 2.41
N PHE A 131 -6.78 -1.28 1.97
CA PHE A 131 -7.73 -2.10 2.71
C PHE A 131 -7.21 -3.52 2.94
N SER A 132 -6.53 -4.11 1.95
CA SER A 132 -5.96 -5.45 2.09
C SER A 132 -5.01 -5.55 3.28
N ARG A 133 -4.29 -4.46 3.66
CA ARG A 133 -3.38 -4.46 4.82
C ARG A 133 -4.10 -4.60 6.16
N VAL A 134 -5.32 -4.07 6.23
CA VAL A 134 -6.20 -4.24 7.40
C VAL A 134 -6.77 -5.66 7.40
N TYR A 135 -7.23 -6.12 6.24
CA TYR A 135 -7.84 -7.44 6.09
C TYR A 135 -6.87 -8.58 6.42
N VAL A 136 -5.63 -8.53 5.93
CA VAL A 136 -4.63 -9.58 6.21
C VAL A 136 -4.03 -9.53 7.63
N GLY A 137 -4.49 -8.61 8.49
CA GLY A 137 -4.15 -8.61 9.91
C GLY A 137 -2.85 -7.87 10.30
N VAL A 138 -2.24 -7.07 9.41
CA VAL A 138 -0.93 -6.44 9.68
C VAL A 138 -0.98 -4.95 10.01
N HIS A 139 -2.12 -4.27 9.77
CA HIS A 139 -2.32 -2.86 10.08
C HIS A 139 -3.71 -2.59 10.66
N PHE A 140 -3.82 -1.60 11.52
CA PHE A 140 -5.11 -1.05 11.94
C PHE A 140 -5.66 -0.10 10.86
N PRO A 141 -7.00 0.13 10.81
CA PRO A 141 -7.58 1.12 9.89
C PRO A 141 -6.95 2.52 9.98
N GLY A 142 -6.66 2.99 11.19
CA GLY A 142 -5.99 4.27 11.42
C GLY A 142 -4.59 4.37 10.80
N ASP A 143 -3.81 3.27 10.78
CA ASP A 143 -2.48 3.26 10.17
C ASP A 143 -2.55 3.47 8.65
N VAL A 144 -3.63 2.92 8.04
CA VAL A 144 -3.88 3.01 6.61
C VAL A 144 -4.40 4.38 6.22
N ILE A 145 -5.30 4.97 7.03
CA ILE A 145 -5.79 6.33 6.81
C ILE A 145 -4.64 7.33 6.89
N VAL A 146 -3.85 7.29 7.96
CA VAL A 146 -2.69 8.18 8.12
C VAL A 146 -1.67 7.96 7.00
N GLY A 147 -1.37 6.70 6.63
CA GLY A 147 -0.51 6.42 5.50
C GLY A 147 -1.03 7.01 4.18
N GLY A 148 -2.33 6.95 3.93
CA GLY A 148 -2.93 7.48 2.70
C GLY A 148 -2.99 9.02 2.61
N ILE A 149 -2.76 9.74 3.72
CA ILE A 149 -2.73 11.21 3.77
C ILE A 149 -1.30 11.75 3.58
N ILE A 150 -0.29 10.97 3.93
CA ILE A 150 1.13 11.30 3.76
C ILE A 150 1.54 11.25 2.29
#